data_b6479004dd7e116ff2d9e10094c56dbe
#
_entry.id   b6479004dd7e116ff2d9e10094c56dbe
#
_cell.length_a   1.000
_cell.length_b   1.000
_cell.length_c   1.000
_cell.angle_alpha   90.00
_cell.angle_beta   90.00
_cell.angle_gamma   90.00
#
_symmetry.space_group_name_H-M   'P 1'
#
loop_
_entity.id
_entity.type
_entity.pdbx_description
1 polymer ?
#
loop_
_entity_poly.entity_id
_entity_poly.type
_entity_poly.pdbx_seq_one_letter_code
_entity_poly.pdbx_strand_id
1 'polypeptide(L)'
;MASQSEAAEETLSTFAARLLNENSASSSDVSILESKLGGPDGVITALISKLWLPSQIDPNNSLSILVHLVETYPNKYMNIVASAIRRDIEHKFDTSKNTTTEQSTDVSDALILALAKLLVAPNSDTQTGIAADAHTSLLILCKFDKHEYHQSGTSQKLFQNLATLWEYLQQQQKDRMRESSTAQMRIAALMIDVCLLGGKEIALALNDDAGCIMNKLLALALDFPNMDPLLQMTALDALEGLAAESKDCPMTAERAEFLLGNDKLHSGLMHLIGGSSEDVEFDSINGYAALRLVTEICRVGISSSNSVAESTRAKFYLLLESFQKALHALEPRGESERLSYVYAVSSLVASCATSTEEISKSIVQDTTLLHGWLSLLSRSSQPKLKSAILSSLSQVIEPAIWQEKEEEACMARPTDYIALSLYHAFGEANNQKDPAECVLASAKSPFVEERLGAYNLLRALASRRCCVRMLLLYKGDDGNSIFVESLLNQDNECTNEGRLAKYKILESLLAEDNNIEGLISTKAFREMQLWMKRGPAHTTTVPWNLATE
;
A
#
# COMPACT_ATOMS: atom_id res chain seq x y z
N MET A 1 -38.58 -6.03 33.22
CA MET A 1 -37.24 -6.22 32.66
C MET A 1 -36.23 -6.81 33.62
N ALA A 2 -36.16 -6.38 34.88
CA ALA A 2 -35.23 -6.96 35.87
C ALA A 2 -35.41 -8.48 36.11
N SER A 3 -36.63 -8.98 36.22
CA SER A 3 -36.91 -10.40 36.46
C SER A 3 -36.51 -11.36 35.33
N GLN A 4 -36.49 -10.88 34.06
CA GLN A 4 -36.03 -11.69 32.92
C GLN A 4 -34.51 -11.79 32.85
N SER A 5 -33.79 -10.74 33.27
CA SER A 5 -32.33 -10.73 33.37
C SER A 5 -31.83 -11.68 34.44
N GLU A 6 -32.48 -11.73 35.61
CA GLU A 6 -32.10 -12.63 36.72
C GLU A 6 -32.35 -14.10 36.36
N ALA A 7 -33.46 -14.42 35.71
CA ALA A 7 -33.76 -15.79 35.26
C ALA A 7 -32.78 -16.27 34.14
N ALA A 8 -32.35 -15.37 33.25
CA ALA A 8 -31.32 -15.67 32.26
C ALA A 8 -29.97 -15.95 32.91
N GLU A 9 -29.61 -15.18 33.93
CA GLU A 9 -28.37 -15.30 34.66
C GLU A 9 -28.26 -16.60 35.45
N GLU A 10 -29.32 -16.99 36.16
CA GLU A 10 -29.43 -18.27 36.84
C GLU A 10 -29.30 -19.46 35.87
N THR A 11 -29.91 -19.34 34.70
CA THR A 11 -29.86 -20.39 33.68
C THR A 11 -28.45 -20.55 33.10
N LEU A 12 -27.76 -19.45 32.79
CA LEU A 12 -26.38 -19.47 32.31
C LEU A 12 -25.40 -19.97 33.34
N SER A 13 -25.56 -19.55 34.62
CA SER A 13 -24.74 -20.01 35.74
C SER A 13 -24.87 -21.51 35.98
N THR A 14 -26.10 -22.03 35.90
CA THR A 14 -26.36 -23.47 36.04
C THR A 14 -25.74 -24.28 34.92
N PHE A 15 -25.82 -23.77 33.68
CA PHE A 15 -25.20 -24.42 32.51
C PHE A 15 -23.67 -24.38 32.59
N ALA A 16 -23.08 -23.23 32.98
CA ALA A 16 -21.64 -23.09 33.22
C ALA A 16 -21.11 -24.07 34.25
N ALA A 17 -21.82 -24.22 35.36
CA ALA A 17 -21.44 -25.15 36.42
C ALA A 17 -21.44 -26.61 35.95
N ARG A 18 -22.40 -27.02 35.12
CA ARG A 18 -22.42 -28.37 34.53
C ARG A 18 -21.29 -28.56 33.53
N LEU A 19 -21.06 -27.59 32.66
CA LEU A 19 -19.99 -27.63 31.65
C LEU A 19 -18.60 -27.79 32.32
N LEU A 20 -18.35 -27.03 33.39
CA LEU A 20 -17.07 -27.03 34.10
C LEU A 20 -16.85 -28.29 34.94
N ASN A 21 -17.91 -28.86 35.53
CA ASN A 21 -17.82 -30.02 36.41
C ASN A 21 -17.78 -31.35 35.67
N GLU A 22 -18.45 -31.46 34.52
CA GLU A 22 -18.66 -32.74 33.83
C GLU A 22 -17.86 -32.85 32.53
N ASN A 23 -17.17 -31.80 32.10
CA ASN A 23 -16.48 -31.69 30.78
C ASN A 23 -17.35 -32.07 29.58
N SER A 24 -18.67 -32.20 29.73
CA SER A 24 -19.60 -32.57 28.67
C SER A 24 -20.99 -32.00 28.91
N ALA A 25 -21.34 -30.90 28.26
CA ALA A 25 -22.73 -30.51 28.15
C ALA A 25 -23.42 -31.36 27.07
N SER A 26 -24.53 -32.03 27.42
CA SER A 26 -25.29 -32.82 26.47
C SER A 26 -26.08 -31.93 25.48
N SER A 27 -26.48 -32.47 24.31
CA SER A 27 -27.34 -31.74 23.37
C SER A 27 -28.68 -31.35 23.98
N SER A 28 -29.16 -32.09 25.01
CA SER A 28 -30.37 -31.76 25.77
C SER A 28 -30.18 -30.51 26.64
N ASP A 29 -29.00 -30.29 27.22
CA ASP A 29 -28.73 -29.11 28.02
C ASP A 29 -28.68 -27.84 27.18
N VAL A 30 -28.11 -27.93 25.97
CA VAL A 30 -28.10 -26.83 25.00
C VAL A 30 -29.54 -26.52 24.54
N SER A 31 -30.38 -27.52 24.27
CA SER A 31 -31.78 -27.32 23.88
C SER A 31 -32.61 -26.67 25.00
N ILE A 32 -32.34 -27.00 26.26
CA ILE A 32 -32.97 -26.36 27.43
C ILE A 32 -32.52 -24.89 27.53
N LEU A 33 -31.23 -24.62 27.33
CA LEU A 33 -30.68 -23.26 27.33
C LEU A 33 -31.34 -22.40 26.25
N GLU A 34 -31.45 -22.92 25.02
CA GLU A 34 -32.11 -22.25 23.90
C GLU A 34 -33.58 -21.97 24.17
N SER A 35 -34.30 -22.96 24.69
CA SER A 35 -35.72 -22.79 24.98
C SER A 35 -36.01 -21.70 26.01
N LYS A 36 -35.14 -21.54 26.99
CA LYS A 36 -35.24 -20.52 28.03
C LYS A 36 -34.81 -19.12 27.62
N LEU A 37 -33.85 -19.02 26.71
CA LEU A 37 -33.28 -17.76 26.27
C LEU A 37 -33.78 -17.27 24.90
N GLY A 38 -34.76 -17.94 24.31
CA GLY A 38 -35.38 -17.49 23.07
C GLY A 38 -34.62 -17.91 21.79
N GLY A 39 -33.99 -19.08 21.83
CA GLY A 39 -33.28 -19.68 20.72
C GLY A 39 -31.77 -19.37 20.71
N PRO A 40 -31.04 -19.81 19.67
CA PRO A 40 -29.61 -19.65 19.57
C PRO A 40 -29.17 -18.17 19.65
N ASP A 41 -29.87 -17.25 18.98
CA ASP A 41 -29.59 -15.81 19.02
C ASP A 41 -29.73 -15.23 20.45
N GLY A 42 -30.74 -15.66 21.18
CA GLY A 42 -30.98 -15.24 22.56
C GLY A 42 -29.87 -15.71 23.50
N VAL A 43 -29.37 -16.95 23.34
CA VAL A 43 -28.23 -17.49 24.10
C VAL A 43 -26.98 -16.65 23.84
N ILE A 44 -26.66 -16.38 22.60
CA ILE A 44 -25.46 -15.61 22.22
C ILE A 44 -25.56 -14.17 22.71
N THR A 45 -26.72 -13.52 22.55
CA THR A 45 -26.94 -12.15 23.06
C THR A 45 -26.76 -12.09 24.58
N ALA A 46 -27.28 -13.07 25.33
CA ALA A 46 -27.10 -13.13 26.78
C ALA A 46 -25.65 -13.36 27.18
N LEU A 47 -24.91 -14.22 26.49
CA LEU A 47 -23.48 -14.46 26.74
C LEU A 47 -22.63 -13.22 26.45
N ILE A 48 -22.85 -12.56 25.32
CA ILE A 48 -22.10 -11.36 24.92
C ILE A 48 -22.35 -10.22 25.91
N SER A 49 -23.59 -10.01 26.33
CA SER A 49 -23.90 -8.98 27.33
C SER A 49 -23.13 -9.15 28.65
N LYS A 50 -22.81 -10.38 29.01
CA LYS A 50 -22.05 -10.71 30.24
C LYS A 50 -20.52 -10.56 30.08
N LEU A 51 -20.02 -10.60 28.87
CA LEU A 51 -18.58 -10.35 28.62
C LEU A 51 -18.17 -8.89 28.92
N TRP A 52 -19.12 -7.95 28.83
CA TRP A 52 -18.86 -6.52 29.00
C TRP A 52 -19.21 -5.96 30.40
N LEU A 53 -20.05 -6.65 31.16
CA LEU A 53 -20.51 -6.16 32.44
C LEU A 53 -19.82 -6.92 33.58
N PRO A 54 -19.28 -6.25 34.60
CA PRO A 54 -18.86 -6.90 35.82
C PRO A 54 -20.12 -7.46 36.52
N SER A 55 -20.48 -8.70 36.20
CA SER A 55 -21.66 -9.40 36.70
C SER A 55 -21.25 -10.50 37.67
N GLN A 56 -22.24 -11.11 38.37
CA GLN A 56 -22.00 -12.24 39.26
C GLN A 56 -21.48 -13.51 38.56
N ILE A 57 -21.59 -13.57 37.22
CA ILE A 57 -20.99 -14.65 36.44
C ILE A 57 -19.59 -14.18 35.99
N ASP A 58 -18.58 -14.99 36.32
CA ASP A 58 -17.22 -14.80 35.87
C ASP A 58 -17.20 -14.70 34.34
N PRO A 59 -16.65 -13.63 33.73
CA PRO A 59 -16.51 -13.51 32.28
C PRO A 59 -15.87 -14.73 31.60
N ASN A 60 -14.96 -15.40 32.29
CA ASN A 60 -14.34 -16.65 31.84
C ASN A 60 -15.34 -17.79 31.67
N ASN A 61 -16.38 -17.87 32.49
CA ASN A 61 -17.43 -18.88 32.33
C ASN A 61 -18.30 -18.61 31.11
N SER A 62 -18.66 -17.35 30.83
CA SER A 62 -19.40 -16.98 29.64
C SER A 62 -18.60 -17.28 28.36
N LEU A 63 -17.30 -17.03 28.39
CA LEU A 63 -16.40 -17.37 27.28
C LEU A 63 -16.28 -18.88 27.09
N SER A 64 -16.12 -19.66 28.15
CA SER A 64 -16.03 -21.11 28.09
C SER A 64 -17.29 -21.73 27.48
N ILE A 65 -18.47 -21.20 27.83
CA ILE A 65 -19.74 -21.59 27.20
C ILE A 65 -19.73 -21.25 25.72
N LEU A 66 -19.33 -20.03 25.35
CA LEU A 66 -19.33 -19.55 23.98
C LEU A 66 -18.38 -20.39 23.10
N VAL A 67 -17.16 -20.66 23.58
CA VAL A 67 -16.19 -21.54 22.93
C VAL A 67 -16.75 -22.95 22.76
N HIS A 68 -17.34 -23.52 23.82
CA HIS A 68 -17.92 -24.85 23.77
C HIS A 68 -19.08 -24.95 22.74
N LEU A 69 -19.97 -23.96 22.69
CA LEU A 69 -21.06 -23.92 21.72
C LEU A 69 -20.55 -23.84 20.28
N VAL A 70 -19.52 -23.03 20.02
CA VAL A 70 -18.90 -22.89 18.70
C VAL A 70 -18.15 -24.16 18.29
N GLU A 71 -17.40 -24.78 19.20
CA GLU A 71 -16.62 -25.99 18.92
C GLU A 71 -17.53 -27.23 18.74
N THR A 72 -18.56 -27.36 19.56
CA THR A 72 -19.45 -28.54 19.53
C THR A 72 -20.54 -28.46 18.46
N TYR A 73 -21.04 -27.26 18.19
CA TYR A 73 -22.14 -27.02 17.24
C TYR A 73 -21.80 -25.91 16.23
N PRO A 74 -20.71 -26.03 15.46
CA PRO A 74 -20.19 -24.96 14.61
C PRO A 74 -21.23 -24.45 13.60
N ASN A 75 -21.95 -25.35 12.93
CA ASN A 75 -22.96 -24.99 11.92
C ASN A 75 -24.11 -24.14 12.48
N LYS A 76 -24.37 -24.20 13.80
CA LYS A 76 -25.49 -23.52 14.41
C LYS A 76 -25.13 -22.20 15.05
N TYR A 77 -23.98 -22.12 15.70
CA TYR A 77 -23.62 -20.98 16.53
C TYR A 77 -22.58 -20.04 15.92
N MET A 78 -21.71 -20.54 15.07
CA MET A 78 -20.55 -19.78 14.62
C MET A 78 -20.92 -18.48 13.90
N ASN A 79 -21.87 -18.53 12.94
CA ASN A 79 -22.37 -17.34 12.24
C ASN A 79 -23.07 -16.35 13.15
N ILE A 80 -23.85 -16.88 14.13
CA ILE A 80 -24.61 -16.05 15.07
C ILE A 80 -23.66 -15.31 15.99
N VAL A 81 -22.64 -16.00 16.51
CA VAL A 81 -21.64 -15.42 17.42
C VAL A 81 -20.88 -14.27 16.75
N ALA A 82 -20.31 -14.50 15.57
CA ALA A 82 -19.55 -13.49 14.86
C ALA A 82 -20.39 -12.23 14.56
N SER A 83 -21.61 -12.44 14.03
CA SER A 83 -22.52 -11.33 13.69
C SER A 83 -23.06 -10.60 14.92
N ALA A 84 -23.28 -11.29 16.03
CA ALA A 84 -23.78 -10.69 17.26
C ALA A 84 -22.71 -9.88 17.99
N ILE A 85 -21.49 -10.39 18.06
CA ILE A 85 -20.34 -9.66 18.62
C ILE A 85 -20.08 -8.38 17.83
N ARG A 86 -20.06 -8.48 16.49
CA ARG A 86 -19.87 -7.31 15.62
C ARG A 86 -20.94 -6.24 15.87
N ARG A 87 -22.21 -6.61 15.87
CA ARG A 87 -23.34 -5.68 16.11
C ARG A 87 -23.26 -5.02 17.50
N ASP A 88 -22.88 -5.77 18.53
CA ASP A 88 -22.77 -5.24 19.88
C ASP A 88 -21.61 -4.24 20.00
N ILE A 89 -20.47 -4.53 19.38
CA ILE A 89 -19.32 -3.63 19.31
C ILE A 89 -19.67 -2.33 18.53
N GLU A 90 -20.28 -2.45 17.36
CA GLU A 90 -20.70 -1.30 16.54
C GLU A 90 -21.71 -0.42 17.30
N HIS A 91 -22.69 -1.02 17.98
CA HIS A 91 -23.70 -0.29 18.77
C HIS A 91 -23.07 0.48 19.96
N LYS A 92 -22.13 -0.12 20.66
CA LYS A 92 -21.43 0.56 21.77
C LYS A 92 -20.55 1.69 21.29
N PHE A 93 -19.90 1.50 20.13
CA PHE A 93 -19.08 2.54 19.51
C PHE A 93 -19.92 3.76 19.11
N ASP A 94 -21.12 3.57 18.53
CA ASP A 94 -22.00 4.67 18.15
C ASP A 94 -22.63 5.37 19.36
N THR A 95 -22.91 4.65 20.42
CA THR A 95 -23.48 5.24 21.65
C THR A 95 -22.44 6.01 22.46
N SER A 96 -21.17 5.62 22.45
CA SER A 96 -20.09 6.31 23.18
C SER A 96 -19.78 7.69 22.58
N LYS A 97 -19.99 7.88 21.27
CA LYS A 97 -19.86 9.21 20.63
C LYS A 97 -20.83 10.26 21.15
N ASN A 98 -21.94 9.84 21.74
CA ASN A 98 -23.02 10.72 22.20
C ASN A 98 -23.08 10.92 23.74
N THR A 99 -22.26 10.20 24.50
CA THR A 99 -22.28 10.27 25.97
C THR A 99 -20.89 10.60 26.51
N THR A 100 -20.76 11.77 27.11
CA THR A 100 -19.55 12.24 27.83
C THR A 100 -19.31 11.53 29.16
N THR A 101 -19.90 10.37 29.41
CA THR A 101 -19.73 9.61 30.64
C THR A 101 -18.55 8.65 30.49
N GLU A 102 -17.49 8.92 31.26
CA GLU A 102 -16.29 8.13 31.47
C GLU A 102 -16.62 6.72 32.07
N GLN A 103 -17.25 5.85 31.29
CA GLN A 103 -17.25 4.43 31.62
C GLN A 103 -16.09 3.78 30.87
N SER A 104 -14.98 3.60 31.59
CA SER A 104 -13.83 2.79 31.17
C SER A 104 -14.33 1.37 30.84
N THR A 105 -14.51 1.10 29.55
CA THR A 105 -14.76 -0.25 29.06
C THR A 105 -13.42 -0.97 28.93
N ASP A 106 -12.95 -1.57 30.00
CA ASP A 106 -11.84 -2.53 29.94
C ASP A 106 -12.28 -3.68 29.04
N VAL A 107 -11.73 -3.73 27.83
CA VAL A 107 -12.02 -4.81 26.87
C VAL A 107 -11.47 -6.11 27.48
N SER A 108 -12.35 -7.04 27.79
CA SER A 108 -11.98 -8.31 28.42
C SER A 108 -11.00 -9.07 27.52
N ASP A 109 -9.85 -9.48 28.08
CA ASP A 109 -8.86 -10.34 27.41
C ASP A 109 -9.52 -11.59 26.82
N ALA A 110 -10.58 -12.06 27.46
CA ALA A 110 -11.41 -13.16 27.04
C ALA A 110 -12.11 -12.91 25.69
N LEU A 111 -12.58 -11.67 25.44
CA LEU A 111 -13.22 -11.31 24.16
C LEU A 111 -12.20 -11.27 23.03
N ILE A 112 -11.02 -10.68 23.27
CA ILE A 112 -9.93 -10.65 22.29
C ILE A 112 -9.52 -12.06 21.90
N LEU A 113 -9.34 -12.95 22.87
CA LEU A 113 -8.98 -14.35 22.65
C LEU A 113 -10.07 -15.12 21.88
N ALA A 114 -11.36 -14.90 22.21
CA ALA A 114 -12.47 -15.52 21.50
C ALA A 114 -12.52 -15.11 20.03
N LEU A 115 -12.39 -13.80 19.74
CA LEU A 115 -12.35 -13.28 18.39
C LEU A 115 -11.11 -13.77 17.62
N ALA A 116 -9.96 -13.83 18.26
CA ALA A 116 -8.75 -14.36 17.65
C ALA A 116 -8.90 -15.86 17.30
N LYS A 117 -9.56 -16.67 18.13
CA LYS A 117 -9.89 -18.07 17.81
C LYS A 117 -10.86 -18.17 16.64
N LEU A 118 -11.89 -17.31 16.55
CA LEU A 118 -12.81 -17.26 15.43
C LEU A 118 -12.12 -16.85 14.11
N LEU A 119 -11.14 -15.94 14.19
CA LEU A 119 -10.34 -15.53 13.04
C LEU A 119 -9.61 -16.71 12.39
N VAL A 120 -9.08 -17.64 13.21
CA VAL A 120 -8.30 -18.78 12.75
C VAL A 120 -9.13 -20.06 12.55
N ALA A 121 -10.45 -20.00 12.73
CA ALA A 121 -11.30 -21.15 12.56
C ALA A 121 -11.17 -21.80 11.17
N PRO A 122 -11.21 -23.15 11.06
CA PRO A 122 -11.00 -23.86 9.81
C PRO A 122 -12.06 -23.52 8.76
N ASN A 123 -11.67 -23.52 7.49
CA ASN A 123 -12.54 -23.17 6.37
C ASN A 123 -13.55 -24.27 6.08
N SER A 124 -14.84 -24.03 6.33
CA SER A 124 -15.90 -24.57 5.49
C SER A 124 -16.45 -23.47 4.59
N ASP A 125 -17.04 -23.78 3.45
CA ASP A 125 -17.53 -22.78 2.47
C ASP A 125 -18.50 -21.75 3.05
N THR A 126 -19.10 -22.04 4.21
CA THR A 126 -19.98 -21.15 4.97
C THR A 126 -19.24 -20.26 5.99
N GLN A 127 -17.94 -20.45 6.20
CA GLN A 127 -17.19 -19.86 7.34
C GLN A 127 -16.32 -18.64 6.96
N THR A 128 -16.21 -18.28 5.67
CA THR A 128 -15.45 -17.08 5.25
C THR A 128 -16.00 -15.80 5.88
N GLY A 129 -17.30 -15.70 6.07
CA GLY A 129 -17.95 -14.57 6.72
C GLY A 129 -17.55 -14.40 8.20
N ILE A 130 -17.38 -15.51 8.93
CA ILE A 130 -17.06 -15.49 10.37
C ILE A 130 -15.68 -14.89 10.63
N ALA A 131 -14.68 -15.34 9.86
CA ALA A 131 -13.34 -14.80 10.00
C ALA A 131 -13.27 -13.30 9.62
N ALA A 132 -14.04 -12.87 8.60
CA ALA A 132 -14.14 -11.46 8.22
C ALA A 132 -14.84 -10.63 9.31
N ASP A 133 -15.89 -11.15 9.94
CA ASP A 133 -16.56 -10.47 11.05
C ASP A 133 -15.67 -10.39 12.30
N ALA A 134 -14.93 -11.45 12.61
CA ALA A 134 -13.95 -11.48 13.71
C ALA A 134 -12.82 -10.47 13.45
N HIS A 135 -12.27 -10.42 12.23
CA HIS A 135 -11.27 -9.45 11.80
C HIS A 135 -11.78 -8.02 11.99
N THR A 136 -12.96 -7.72 11.46
CA THR A 136 -13.58 -6.39 11.56
C THR A 136 -13.81 -5.99 13.02
N SER A 137 -14.28 -6.92 13.85
CA SER A 137 -14.52 -6.69 15.28
C SER A 137 -13.23 -6.36 16.03
N LEU A 138 -12.16 -7.12 15.80
CA LEU A 138 -10.84 -6.87 16.40
C LEU A 138 -10.28 -5.51 15.97
N LEU A 139 -10.44 -5.16 14.68
CA LEU A 139 -9.99 -3.88 14.15
C LEU A 139 -10.75 -2.70 14.77
N ILE A 140 -12.07 -2.84 14.98
CA ILE A 140 -12.90 -1.82 15.65
C ILE A 140 -12.44 -1.64 17.10
N LEU A 141 -12.15 -2.72 17.83
CA LEU A 141 -11.65 -2.67 19.19
C LEU A 141 -10.31 -1.92 19.27
N CYS A 142 -9.40 -2.18 18.33
CA CYS A 142 -8.12 -1.45 18.27
C CYS A 142 -8.30 0.04 17.91
N LYS A 143 -9.27 0.37 17.04
CA LYS A 143 -9.61 1.78 16.74
C LYS A 143 -10.16 2.52 17.95
N PHE A 144 -10.95 1.83 18.76
CA PHE A 144 -11.54 2.39 19.97
C PHE A 144 -10.46 2.75 21.00
N ASP A 145 -9.50 1.87 21.21
CA ASP A 145 -8.35 2.05 22.09
C ASP A 145 -7.53 3.32 21.75
N LYS A 146 -7.44 3.65 20.47
CA LYS A 146 -6.73 4.85 19.99
C LYS A 146 -7.42 6.18 20.34
N HIS A 147 -8.74 6.21 20.41
CA HIS A 147 -9.52 7.44 20.61
C HIS A 147 -9.74 7.80 22.09
N GLU A 148 -9.77 6.83 22.97
CA GLU A 148 -9.83 7.06 24.40
C GLU A 148 -8.40 7.07 24.97
N TYR A 149 -7.98 8.17 25.55
CA TYR A 149 -6.68 8.39 26.20
C TYR A 149 -6.34 7.37 27.32
N HIS A 150 -6.98 6.22 27.33
CA HIS A 150 -6.82 5.18 28.34
C HIS A 150 -5.79 4.15 27.89
N GLN A 151 -4.88 3.83 28.78
CA GLN A 151 -3.83 2.81 28.67
C GLN A 151 -4.43 1.38 28.70
N SER A 152 -5.41 1.08 27.83
CA SER A 152 -6.07 -0.24 27.91
C SER A 152 -5.17 -1.38 27.41
N GLY A 153 -4.15 -1.06 26.62
CA GLY A 153 -3.21 -2.06 26.10
C GLY A 153 -3.88 -3.12 25.22
N THR A 154 -5.05 -2.80 24.62
CA THR A 154 -5.83 -3.74 23.80
C THR A 154 -5.02 -4.26 22.62
N SER A 155 -4.31 -3.38 21.90
CA SER A 155 -3.45 -3.77 20.77
C SER A 155 -2.32 -4.68 21.22
N GLN A 156 -1.69 -4.41 22.37
CA GLN A 156 -0.62 -5.26 22.91
C GLN A 156 -1.14 -6.65 23.28
N LYS A 157 -2.29 -6.73 23.97
CA LYS A 157 -2.94 -7.99 24.32
C LYS A 157 -3.33 -8.78 23.07
N LEU A 158 -3.84 -8.09 22.04
CA LEU A 158 -4.15 -8.71 20.75
C LEU A 158 -2.90 -9.33 20.13
N PHE A 159 -1.80 -8.60 20.04
CA PHE A 159 -0.55 -9.11 19.47
C PHE A 159 0.00 -10.32 20.23
N GLN A 160 -0.08 -10.32 21.57
CA GLN A 160 0.32 -11.47 22.39
C GLN A 160 -0.55 -12.70 22.09
N ASN A 161 -1.87 -12.53 22.03
CA ASN A 161 -2.79 -13.63 21.70
C ASN A 161 -2.57 -14.16 20.27
N LEU A 162 -2.37 -13.27 19.29
CA LEU A 162 -2.07 -13.67 17.91
C LEU A 162 -0.73 -14.40 17.80
N ALA A 163 0.28 -13.98 18.56
CA ALA A 163 1.57 -14.66 18.59
C ALA A 163 1.45 -16.09 19.15
N THR A 164 0.68 -16.27 20.21
CA THR A 164 0.41 -17.59 20.81
C THR A 164 -0.36 -18.49 19.84
N LEU A 165 -1.38 -17.96 19.17
CA LEU A 165 -2.14 -18.70 18.14
C LEU A 165 -1.27 -19.08 16.95
N TRP A 166 -0.38 -18.19 16.52
CA TRP A 166 0.58 -18.48 15.45
C TRP A 166 1.50 -19.66 15.78
N GLU A 167 2.03 -19.70 17.00
CA GLU A 167 2.86 -20.83 17.47
C GLU A 167 2.08 -22.13 17.50
N TYR A 168 0.85 -22.11 18.00
CA TYR A 168 -0.04 -23.25 17.99
C TYR A 168 -0.29 -23.77 16.56
N LEU A 169 -0.55 -22.89 15.60
CA LEU A 169 -0.75 -23.24 14.22
C LEU A 169 0.52 -23.84 13.57
N GLN A 170 1.69 -23.31 13.89
CA GLN A 170 2.96 -23.87 13.42
C GLN A 170 3.19 -25.29 13.92
N GLN A 171 2.83 -25.58 15.17
CA GLN A 171 2.94 -26.94 15.73
C GLN A 171 1.99 -27.92 15.05
N GLN A 172 0.78 -27.48 14.66
CA GLN A 172 -0.21 -28.31 13.95
C GLN A 172 0.08 -28.48 12.45
N GLN A 173 0.98 -27.71 11.88
CA GLN A 173 1.25 -27.68 10.44
C GLN A 173 1.69 -29.04 9.87
N LYS A 174 2.25 -29.92 10.69
CA LYS A 174 2.65 -31.27 10.28
C LYS A 174 1.48 -32.15 9.82
N ASP A 175 0.28 -31.91 10.37
CA ASP A 175 -0.89 -32.77 10.13
C ASP A 175 -1.96 -32.13 9.22
N ARG A 176 -2.00 -30.78 9.10
CA ARG A 176 -3.06 -30.03 8.39
C ARG A 176 -2.54 -28.77 7.67
N MET A 177 -1.62 -28.95 6.73
CA MET A 177 -0.92 -27.83 6.07
C MET A 177 -1.82 -26.71 5.53
N ARG A 178 -2.89 -27.01 4.80
CA ARG A 178 -3.74 -25.99 4.15
C ARG A 178 -4.53 -25.09 5.12
N GLU A 179 -5.11 -25.69 6.14
CA GLU A 179 -5.93 -24.97 7.11
C GLU A 179 -5.08 -24.02 7.95
N SER A 180 -3.87 -24.48 8.33
CA SER A 180 -2.88 -23.69 9.06
C SER A 180 -2.39 -22.48 8.26
N SER A 181 -2.11 -22.64 6.97
CA SER A 181 -1.63 -21.55 6.09
C SER A 181 -2.69 -20.44 5.95
N THR A 182 -3.95 -20.79 5.73
CA THR A 182 -5.03 -19.80 5.64
C THR A 182 -5.22 -19.02 6.96
N ALA A 183 -5.12 -19.70 8.10
CA ALA A 183 -5.21 -19.07 9.40
C ALA A 183 -4.04 -18.09 9.64
N GLN A 184 -2.82 -18.47 9.27
CA GLN A 184 -1.64 -17.60 9.33
C GLN A 184 -1.81 -16.34 8.46
N MET A 185 -2.34 -16.49 7.24
CA MET A 185 -2.65 -15.35 6.35
C MET A 185 -3.63 -14.37 6.98
N ARG A 186 -4.69 -14.87 7.63
CA ARG A 186 -5.67 -14.02 8.31
C ARG A 186 -5.07 -13.26 9.48
N ILE A 187 -4.22 -13.93 10.26
CA ILE A 187 -3.46 -13.27 11.34
C ILE A 187 -2.56 -12.17 10.76
N ALA A 188 -1.83 -12.45 9.69
CA ALA A 188 -0.96 -11.48 9.02
C ALA A 188 -1.76 -10.27 8.51
N ALA A 189 -2.88 -10.49 7.83
CA ALA A 189 -3.76 -9.42 7.34
C ALA A 189 -4.27 -8.53 8.49
N LEU A 190 -4.80 -9.14 9.55
CA LEU A 190 -5.25 -8.36 10.73
C LEU A 190 -4.11 -7.55 11.34
N MET A 191 -2.94 -8.13 11.46
CA MET A 191 -1.79 -7.43 12.02
C MET A 191 -1.40 -6.21 11.20
N ILE A 192 -1.37 -6.33 9.87
CA ILE A 192 -1.10 -5.20 8.99
C ILE A 192 -2.18 -4.12 9.16
N ASP A 193 -3.46 -4.50 9.14
CA ASP A 193 -4.56 -3.54 9.31
C ASP A 193 -4.49 -2.81 10.65
N VAL A 194 -4.11 -3.49 11.73
CA VAL A 194 -3.88 -2.86 13.04
C VAL A 194 -2.66 -1.93 12.98
N CYS A 195 -1.57 -2.35 12.34
CA CYS A 195 -0.40 -1.48 12.13
C CYS A 195 -0.73 -0.22 11.33
N LEU A 196 -1.66 -0.30 10.38
CA LEU A 196 -2.13 0.84 9.59
C LEU A 196 -2.94 1.85 10.41
N LEU A 197 -3.51 1.47 11.54
CA LEU A 197 -4.20 2.41 12.42
C LEU A 197 -3.26 3.44 13.07
N GLY A 198 -1.98 3.13 13.21
CA GLY A 198 -0.96 3.99 13.82
C GLY A 198 -1.11 4.15 15.33
N GLY A 199 -0.06 4.55 16.01
CA GLY A 199 -0.03 4.81 17.45
C GLY A 199 1.24 4.29 18.13
N LYS A 200 1.49 4.71 19.37
CA LYS A 200 2.69 4.30 20.15
C LYS A 200 2.79 2.79 20.39
N GLU A 201 1.65 2.12 20.53
CA GLU A 201 1.60 0.67 20.78
C GLU A 201 2.05 -0.13 19.56
N ILE A 202 1.83 0.41 18.37
CA ILE A 202 2.27 -0.19 17.12
C ILE A 202 3.78 -0.05 16.96
N ALA A 203 4.36 1.07 17.39
CA ALA A 203 5.81 1.23 17.46
C ALA A 203 6.46 0.13 18.33
N LEU A 204 5.82 -0.23 19.46
CA LEU A 204 6.28 -1.34 20.31
C LEU A 204 6.14 -2.69 19.57
N ALA A 205 5.02 -2.92 18.88
CA ALA A 205 4.79 -4.16 18.13
C ALA A 205 5.77 -4.33 16.96
N LEU A 206 6.20 -3.24 16.33
CA LEU A 206 7.19 -3.24 15.24
C LEU A 206 8.63 -3.45 15.75
N ASN A 207 8.93 -3.00 16.98
CA ASN A 207 10.28 -2.96 17.53
C ASN A 207 10.57 -4.02 18.61
N ASP A 208 9.57 -4.86 18.98
CA ASP A 208 9.78 -5.89 20.01
C ASP A 208 10.56 -7.08 19.46
N ASP A 209 11.79 -7.27 19.94
CA ASP A 209 12.71 -8.31 19.49
C ASP A 209 12.34 -9.73 19.95
N ALA A 210 11.58 -9.87 21.02
CA ALA A 210 11.35 -11.16 21.67
C ALA A 210 9.91 -11.69 21.48
N GLY A 211 9.64 -12.33 20.34
CA GLY A 211 8.38 -13.03 20.11
C GLY A 211 7.34 -12.21 19.35
N CYS A 212 7.74 -11.07 18.81
CA CYS A 212 6.88 -10.22 18.00
C CYS A 212 6.34 -10.97 16.79
N ILE A 213 5.03 -10.86 16.57
CA ILE A 213 4.36 -11.47 15.43
C ILE A 213 4.90 -10.90 14.10
N MET A 214 5.42 -9.67 14.09
CA MET A 214 6.09 -9.08 12.94
C MET A 214 7.35 -9.86 12.53
N ASN A 215 8.15 -10.31 13.48
CA ASN A 215 9.30 -11.19 13.19
C ASN A 215 8.87 -12.53 12.58
N LYS A 216 7.69 -13.04 12.97
CA LYS A 216 7.11 -14.26 12.39
C LYS A 216 6.61 -14.02 10.97
N LEU A 217 6.00 -12.85 10.70
CA LEU A 217 5.61 -12.44 9.36
C LEU A 217 6.83 -12.25 8.46
N LEU A 218 7.89 -11.60 8.96
CA LEU A 218 9.16 -11.46 8.25
C LEU A 218 9.79 -12.83 7.94
N ALA A 219 9.81 -13.75 8.90
CA ALA A 219 10.28 -15.10 8.67
C ALA A 219 9.46 -15.81 7.57
N LEU A 220 8.12 -15.66 7.59
CA LEU A 220 7.24 -16.23 6.57
C LEU A 220 7.51 -15.64 5.18
N ALA A 221 7.74 -14.33 5.11
CA ALA A 221 7.98 -13.61 3.86
C ALA A 221 9.37 -13.88 3.27
N LEU A 222 10.40 -14.09 4.11
CA LEU A 222 11.80 -14.02 3.73
C LEU A 222 12.58 -15.33 3.91
N ASP A 223 12.00 -16.35 4.60
CA ASP A 223 12.68 -17.62 4.88
C ASP A 223 12.57 -18.56 3.66
N PHE A 224 13.59 -18.56 2.85
CA PHE A 224 13.76 -19.40 1.67
C PHE A 224 14.79 -20.51 1.98
N PRO A 225 14.63 -21.79 1.55
CA PRO A 225 13.72 -22.31 0.51
C PRO A 225 12.54 -23.15 1.04
N ASN A 226 12.22 -23.10 2.33
CA ASN A 226 11.38 -24.11 2.99
C ASN A 226 9.87 -23.73 3.06
N MET A 227 9.47 -22.59 2.52
CA MET A 227 8.10 -22.10 2.63
C MET A 227 7.26 -22.36 1.38
N ASP A 228 5.95 -22.48 1.56
CA ASP A 228 4.97 -22.48 0.47
C ASP A 228 5.07 -21.15 -0.30
N PRO A 229 5.38 -21.15 -1.62
CA PRO A 229 5.54 -19.93 -2.40
C PRO A 229 4.32 -18.99 -2.37
N LEU A 230 3.09 -19.54 -2.30
CA LEU A 230 1.87 -18.74 -2.22
C LEU A 230 1.74 -18.04 -0.87
N LEU A 231 2.11 -18.72 0.20
CA LEU A 231 2.11 -18.14 1.54
C LEU A 231 3.17 -17.04 1.66
N GLN A 232 4.35 -17.28 1.09
CA GLN A 232 5.42 -16.29 1.02
C GLN A 232 5.00 -15.05 0.23
N MET A 233 4.40 -15.22 -0.95
CA MET A 233 3.86 -14.11 -1.75
C MET A 233 2.82 -13.31 -0.97
N THR A 234 1.90 -13.98 -0.27
CA THR A 234 0.86 -13.30 0.53
C THR A 234 1.47 -12.52 1.70
N ALA A 235 2.54 -13.04 2.32
CA ALA A 235 3.24 -12.32 3.37
C ALA A 235 4.01 -11.10 2.82
N LEU A 236 4.59 -11.19 1.63
CA LEU A 236 5.19 -10.05 0.93
C LEU A 236 4.15 -8.99 0.54
N ASP A 237 2.99 -9.40 0.02
CA ASP A 237 1.87 -8.49 -0.29
C ASP A 237 1.34 -7.79 0.97
N ALA A 238 1.30 -8.48 2.12
CA ALA A 238 0.94 -7.88 3.39
C ALA A 238 1.96 -6.82 3.83
N LEU A 239 3.27 -7.08 3.68
CA LEU A 239 4.32 -6.10 3.96
C LEU A 239 4.29 -4.94 2.98
N GLU A 240 3.95 -5.17 1.70
CA GLU A 240 3.71 -4.10 0.70
C GLU A 240 2.57 -3.19 1.16
N GLY A 241 1.47 -3.77 1.69
CA GLY A 241 0.38 -3.00 2.31
C GLY A 241 0.85 -2.11 3.47
N LEU A 242 1.83 -2.57 4.26
CA LEU A 242 2.42 -1.74 5.32
C LEU A 242 3.24 -0.56 4.75
N ALA A 243 3.84 -0.71 3.58
CA ALA A 243 4.59 0.35 2.89
C ALA A 243 3.68 1.31 2.10
N ALA A 244 2.47 0.88 1.75
CA ALA A 244 1.53 1.70 0.99
C ALA A 244 1.02 2.90 1.78
N GLU A 245 0.92 4.04 1.11
CA GLU A 245 0.39 5.29 1.67
C GLU A 245 -0.92 5.66 0.98
N SER A 246 -1.92 6.10 1.78
CA SER A 246 -3.19 6.61 1.27
C SER A 246 -3.65 7.85 2.04
N LYS A 247 -4.68 8.54 1.53
CA LYS A 247 -5.28 9.69 2.22
C LYS A 247 -5.79 9.34 3.62
N ASP A 248 -6.33 8.13 3.74
CA ASP A 248 -6.95 7.66 4.98
C ASP A 248 -5.92 6.98 5.91
N CYS A 249 -4.74 6.66 5.38
CA CYS A 249 -3.66 6.00 6.09
C CYS A 249 -2.30 6.61 5.69
N PRO A 250 -1.94 7.78 6.22
CA PRO A 250 -0.66 8.42 5.96
C PRO A 250 0.50 7.61 6.55
N MET A 251 1.70 7.78 6.00
CA MET A 251 2.91 7.16 6.53
C MET A 251 3.23 7.75 7.91
N THR A 252 3.35 6.89 8.93
CA THR A 252 3.78 7.31 10.26
C THR A 252 5.30 7.17 10.41
N ALA A 253 5.89 7.93 11.35
CA ALA A 253 7.33 7.87 11.59
C ALA A 253 7.79 6.46 11.98
N GLU A 254 7.01 5.76 12.79
CA GLU A 254 7.31 4.39 13.25
C GLU A 254 7.29 3.38 12.10
N ARG A 255 6.32 3.50 11.19
CA ARG A 255 6.27 2.66 9.98
C ARG A 255 7.47 2.92 9.08
N ALA A 256 7.79 4.20 8.88
CA ALA A 256 8.96 4.59 8.09
C ALA A 256 10.26 4.07 8.73
N GLU A 257 10.45 4.24 10.04
CA GLU A 257 11.60 3.71 10.77
C GLU A 257 11.73 2.19 10.63
N PHE A 258 10.62 1.45 10.72
CA PHE A 258 10.61 -0.01 10.52
C PHE A 258 11.02 -0.38 9.10
N LEU A 259 10.38 0.21 8.09
CA LEU A 259 10.60 -0.14 6.68
C LEU A 259 12.01 0.23 6.21
N LEU A 260 12.51 1.40 6.63
CA LEU A 260 13.82 1.92 6.21
C LEU A 260 14.99 1.44 7.06
N GLY A 261 14.73 0.93 8.28
CA GLY A 261 15.77 0.56 9.24
C GLY A 261 15.89 -0.93 9.55
N ASN A 262 15.04 -1.80 9.01
CA ASN A 262 15.02 -3.22 9.33
C ASN A 262 16.00 -4.04 8.47
N ASP A 263 17.15 -4.39 9.04
CA ASP A 263 18.20 -5.13 8.34
C ASP A 263 17.76 -6.54 7.88
N LYS A 264 16.88 -7.22 8.65
CA LYS A 264 16.35 -8.54 8.26
C LYS A 264 15.45 -8.43 7.03
N LEU A 265 14.59 -7.41 7.01
CA LEU A 265 13.74 -7.12 5.85
C LEU A 265 14.59 -6.83 4.62
N HIS A 266 15.56 -5.95 4.73
CA HIS A 266 16.43 -5.55 3.62
C HIS A 266 17.24 -6.73 3.07
N SER A 267 17.94 -7.48 3.93
CA SER A 267 18.75 -8.61 3.50
C SER A 267 17.92 -9.74 2.88
N GLY A 268 16.74 -10.02 3.45
CA GLY A 268 15.83 -11.04 2.93
C GLY A 268 15.25 -10.65 1.56
N LEU A 269 14.84 -9.40 1.38
CA LEU A 269 14.37 -8.91 0.08
C LEU A 269 15.46 -8.98 -0.99
N MET A 270 16.70 -8.57 -0.66
CA MET A 270 17.81 -8.68 -1.59
C MET A 270 18.14 -10.13 -1.96
N HIS A 271 17.99 -11.06 -1.02
CA HIS A 271 18.14 -12.49 -1.32
C HIS A 271 17.08 -12.97 -2.33
N LEU A 272 15.80 -12.61 -2.14
CA LEU A 272 14.71 -12.97 -3.06
C LEU A 272 14.85 -12.36 -4.46
N ILE A 273 15.47 -11.19 -4.57
CA ILE A 273 15.71 -10.50 -5.86
C ILE A 273 17.00 -11.05 -6.55
N GLY A 274 17.73 -11.98 -5.94
CA GLY A 274 18.94 -12.54 -6.52
C GLY A 274 20.21 -11.72 -6.27
N GLY A 275 20.17 -10.72 -5.37
CA GLY A 275 21.31 -9.83 -5.10
C GLY A 275 22.39 -10.38 -4.18
N SER A 276 22.26 -11.58 -3.61
CA SER A 276 23.14 -12.04 -2.53
C SER A 276 24.18 -13.11 -2.92
N SER A 277 24.04 -13.79 -4.05
CA SER A 277 25.05 -14.76 -4.54
C SER A 277 24.88 -15.07 -6.04
N GLU A 278 26.00 -15.38 -6.72
CA GLU A 278 26.01 -15.76 -8.14
C GLU A 278 25.23 -17.07 -8.45
N ASP A 279 24.87 -17.83 -7.42
CA ASP A 279 24.23 -19.15 -7.54
C ASP A 279 22.72 -19.15 -7.31
N VAL A 280 22.10 -18.01 -6.94
CA VAL A 280 20.65 -17.93 -6.68
C VAL A 280 19.93 -17.47 -7.93
N GLU A 281 19.22 -18.39 -8.59
CA GLU A 281 18.30 -18.06 -9.67
C GLU A 281 17.16 -17.19 -9.14
N PHE A 282 16.84 -16.11 -9.87
CA PHE A 282 15.71 -15.23 -9.57
C PHE A 282 14.40 -16.03 -9.54
N ASP A 283 13.74 -16.09 -8.39
CA ASP A 283 12.40 -16.68 -8.28
C ASP A 283 11.38 -15.79 -8.99
N SER A 284 10.79 -16.28 -10.07
CA SER A 284 9.86 -15.51 -10.90
C SER A 284 8.58 -15.06 -10.18
N ILE A 285 8.20 -15.71 -9.07
CA ILE A 285 6.98 -15.38 -8.31
C ILE A 285 7.31 -14.45 -7.15
N ASN A 286 8.13 -14.92 -6.23
CA ASN A 286 8.43 -14.19 -4.98
C ASN A 286 9.42 -13.04 -5.21
N GLY A 287 10.32 -13.17 -6.17
CA GLY A 287 11.25 -12.11 -6.56
C GLY A 287 10.52 -10.86 -7.08
N TYR A 288 9.44 -11.01 -7.87
CA TYR A 288 8.64 -9.84 -8.30
C TYR A 288 7.81 -9.23 -7.17
N ALA A 289 7.30 -10.02 -6.23
CA ALA A 289 6.64 -9.49 -5.04
C ALA A 289 7.65 -8.73 -4.16
N ALA A 290 8.85 -9.28 -3.95
CA ALA A 290 9.94 -8.60 -3.26
C ALA A 290 10.36 -7.30 -3.98
N LEU A 291 10.44 -7.32 -5.31
CA LEU A 291 10.76 -6.15 -6.13
C LEU A 291 9.73 -5.02 -5.94
N ARG A 292 8.42 -5.34 -5.92
CA ARG A 292 7.37 -4.36 -5.63
C ARG A 292 7.50 -3.78 -4.23
N LEU A 293 7.74 -4.62 -3.23
CA LEU A 293 7.91 -4.15 -1.85
C LEU A 293 9.13 -3.22 -1.72
N VAL A 294 10.28 -3.54 -2.32
CA VAL A 294 11.45 -2.64 -2.32
C VAL A 294 11.13 -1.33 -3.05
N THR A 295 10.35 -1.39 -4.13
CA THR A 295 9.87 -0.20 -4.84
C THR A 295 9.08 0.73 -3.91
N GLU A 296 8.16 0.18 -3.11
CA GLU A 296 7.40 0.96 -2.13
C GLU A 296 8.27 1.47 -0.97
N ILE A 297 9.23 0.67 -0.49
CA ILE A 297 10.22 1.13 0.50
C ILE A 297 11.04 2.31 -0.04
N CYS A 298 11.44 2.28 -1.31
CA CYS A 298 12.11 3.42 -1.95
C CYS A 298 11.23 4.68 -1.95
N ARG A 299 9.92 4.56 -2.21
CA ARG A 299 8.98 5.70 -2.16
C ARG A 299 8.83 6.24 -0.75
N VAL A 300 8.74 5.36 0.25
CA VAL A 300 8.76 5.78 1.67
C VAL A 300 10.04 6.54 2.01
N GLY A 301 11.20 6.08 1.51
CA GLY A 301 12.48 6.76 1.71
C GLY A 301 12.51 8.18 1.15
N ILE A 302 11.84 8.43 0.01
CA ILE A 302 11.73 9.77 -0.58
C ILE A 302 10.85 10.67 0.30
N SER A 303 9.68 10.18 0.72
CA SER A 303 8.70 10.98 1.47
C SER A 303 9.10 11.22 2.93
N SER A 304 9.82 10.28 3.55
CA SER A 304 10.11 10.29 4.98
C SER A 304 11.57 10.60 5.34
N SER A 305 12.43 10.90 4.38
CA SER A 305 13.88 11.08 4.59
C SER A 305 14.25 12.10 5.68
N ASN A 306 13.42 13.12 5.89
CA ASN A 306 13.65 14.17 6.89
C ASN A 306 13.06 13.84 8.28
N SER A 307 12.19 12.83 8.38
CA SER A 307 11.48 12.49 9.63
C SER A 307 12.08 11.28 10.35
N VAL A 308 12.97 10.53 9.71
CA VAL A 308 13.61 9.33 10.28
C VAL A 308 15.00 9.62 10.86
N ALA A 309 15.45 8.76 11.78
CA ALA A 309 16.76 8.88 12.40
C ALA A 309 17.90 8.73 11.37
N GLU A 310 19.05 9.36 11.63
CA GLU A 310 20.22 9.29 10.74
C GLU A 310 20.75 7.87 10.58
N SER A 311 20.70 7.05 11.64
CA SER A 311 21.06 5.63 11.58
C SER A 311 20.17 4.82 10.64
N THR A 312 18.88 5.09 10.65
CA THR A 312 17.89 4.47 9.75
C THR A 312 18.14 4.90 8.31
N ARG A 313 18.44 6.17 8.09
CA ARG A 313 18.80 6.69 6.77
C ARG A 313 20.06 6.03 6.21
N ALA A 314 21.08 5.82 7.06
CA ALA A 314 22.28 5.10 6.65
C ALA A 314 21.99 3.66 6.18
N LYS A 315 21.12 2.92 6.89
CA LYS A 315 20.67 1.59 6.50
C LYS A 315 19.90 1.60 5.18
N PHE A 316 19.04 2.59 4.99
CA PHE A 316 18.33 2.77 3.73
C PHE A 316 19.28 2.99 2.55
N TYR A 317 20.36 3.76 2.72
CA TYR A 317 21.35 3.95 1.67
C TYR A 317 22.09 2.65 1.32
N LEU A 318 22.37 1.80 2.30
CA LEU A 318 22.91 0.46 2.03
C LEU A 318 21.93 -0.43 1.26
N LEU A 319 20.63 -0.32 1.55
CA LEU A 319 19.58 -0.98 0.75
C LEU A 319 19.61 -0.50 -0.69
N LEU A 320 19.67 0.83 -0.94
CA LEU A 320 19.71 1.39 -2.30
C LEU A 320 20.91 0.87 -3.09
N GLU A 321 22.09 0.81 -2.48
CA GLU A 321 23.31 0.27 -3.12
C GLU A 321 23.14 -1.22 -3.47
N SER A 322 22.61 -2.01 -2.55
CA SER A 322 22.36 -3.44 -2.77
C SER A 322 21.29 -3.66 -3.84
N PHE A 323 20.27 -2.82 -3.86
CA PHE A 323 19.19 -2.86 -4.84
C PHE A 323 19.68 -2.50 -6.23
N GLN A 324 20.54 -1.50 -6.36
CA GLN A 324 21.20 -1.16 -7.62
C GLN A 324 21.96 -2.36 -8.20
N LYS A 325 22.75 -3.05 -7.38
CA LYS A 325 23.48 -4.27 -7.79
C LYS A 325 22.54 -5.38 -8.24
N ALA A 326 21.45 -5.61 -7.51
CA ALA A 326 20.46 -6.62 -7.88
C ALA A 326 19.79 -6.32 -9.22
N LEU A 327 19.42 -5.06 -9.48
CA LEU A 327 18.79 -4.64 -10.74
C LEU A 327 19.73 -4.77 -11.96
N HIS A 328 21.05 -4.66 -11.78
CA HIS A 328 22.01 -4.93 -12.87
C HIS A 328 21.99 -6.38 -13.35
N ALA A 329 21.75 -7.31 -12.44
CA ALA A 329 21.70 -8.75 -12.77
C ALA A 329 20.33 -9.18 -13.34
N LEU A 330 19.29 -8.33 -13.23
CA LEU A 330 17.92 -8.67 -13.59
C LEU A 330 17.66 -8.47 -15.08
N GLU A 331 17.28 -9.55 -15.78
CA GLU A 331 16.86 -9.54 -17.18
C GLU A 331 15.34 -9.82 -17.30
N PRO A 332 14.47 -8.78 -17.33
CA PRO A 332 13.02 -9.00 -17.40
C PRO A 332 12.62 -9.51 -18.79
N ARG A 333 11.92 -10.65 -18.84
CA ARG A 333 11.53 -11.34 -20.08
C ARG A 333 10.10 -11.05 -20.50
N GLY A 334 9.16 -11.09 -19.56
CA GLY A 334 7.73 -10.86 -19.80
C GLY A 334 7.32 -9.38 -19.73
N GLU A 335 6.09 -9.06 -20.15
CA GLU A 335 5.55 -7.70 -20.07
C GLU A 335 5.38 -7.22 -18.63
N SER A 336 4.76 -8.05 -17.79
CA SER A 336 4.55 -7.75 -16.38
C SER A 336 5.88 -7.57 -15.65
N GLU A 337 6.88 -8.39 -15.99
CA GLU A 337 8.23 -8.32 -15.45
C GLU A 337 8.91 -7.00 -15.84
N ARG A 338 8.78 -6.59 -17.11
CA ARG A 338 9.31 -5.32 -17.62
C ARG A 338 8.65 -4.12 -16.94
N LEU A 339 7.35 -4.17 -16.69
CA LEU A 339 6.65 -3.12 -15.94
C LEU A 339 7.17 -3.02 -14.50
N SER A 340 7.28 -4.14 -13.80
CA SER A 340 7.84 -4.18 -12.44
C SER A 340 9.28 -3.67 -12.40
N TYR A 341 10.10 -4.06 -13.37
CA TYR A 341 11.46 -3.56 -13.53
C TYR A 341 11.51 -2.04 -13.74
N VAL A 342 10.65 -1.49 -14.63
CA VAL A 342 10.57 -0.05 -14.89
C VAL A 342 10.24 0.71 -13.62
N TYR A 343 9.25 0.27 -12.85
CA TYR A 343 8.89 0.92 -11.59
C TYR A 343 9.99 0.79 -10.52
N ALA A 344 10.65 -0.35 -10.45
CA ALA A 344 11.74 -0.58 -9.51
C ALA A 344 12.94 0.33 -9.80
N VAL A 345 13.41 0.38 -11.06
CA VAL A 345 14.53 1.25 -11.45
C VAL A 345 14.16 2.71 -11.26
N SER A 346 12.96 3.13 -11.68
CA SER A 346 12.55 4.54 -11.51
C SER A 346 12.48 4.95 -10.03
N SER A 347 11.99 4.08 -9.14
CA SER A 347 11.95 4.35 -7.70
C SER A 347 13.35 4.40 -7.08
N LEU A 348 14.25 3.51 -7.49
CA LEU A 348 15.66 3.58 -7.09
C LEU A 348 16.30 4.90 -7.54
N VAL A 349 16.16 5.24 -8.83
CA VAL A 349 16.74 6.47 -9.39
C VAL A 349 16.17 7.71 -8.69
N ALA A 350 14.86 7.76 -8.43
CA ALA A 350 14.23 8.86 -7.70
C ALA A 350 14.79 8.98 -6.27
N SER A 351 14.89 7.87 -5.54
CA SER A 351 15.43 7.84 -4.17
C SER A 351 16.89 8.29 -4.12
N CYS A 352 17.71 7.83 -5.06
CA CYS A 352 19.10 8.25 -5.17
C CYS A 352 19.23 9.72 -5.58
N ALA A 353 18.40 10.20 -6.52
CA ALA A 353 18.43 11.58 -7.02
C ALA A 353 18.04 12.62 -5.95
N THR A 354 17.28 12.21 -4.93
CA THR A 354 16.85 13.05 -3.81
C THR A 354 17.71 12.86 -2.55
N SER A 355 18.69 11.96 -2.58
CA SER A 355 19.60 11.63 -1.49
C SER A 355 20.81 12.59 -1.44
N THR A 356 21.90 12.14 -0.86
CA THR A 356 23.17 12.92 -0.83
C THR A 356 23.73 13.14 -2.23
N GLU A 357 24.56 14.17 -2.39
CA GLU A 357 25.17 14.52 -3.67
C GLU A 357 26.02 13.37 -4.26
N GLU A 358 26.68 12.59 -3.41
CA GLU A 358 27.48 11.44 -3.84
C GLU A 358 26.62 10.34 -4.43
N ILE A 359 25.53 9.96 -3.74
CA ILE A 359 24.60 8.94 -4.20
C ILE A 359 23.88 9.39 -5.47
N SER A 360 23.44 10.64 -5.53
CA SER A 360 22.75 11.18 -6.69
C SER A 360 23.67 11.24 -7.93
N LYS A 361 24.96 11.54 -7.76
CA LYS A 361 25.95 11.45 -8.85
C LYS A 361 26.21 10.02 -9.28
N SER A 362 26.33 9.08 -8.33
CA SER A 362 26.57 7.67 -8.64
C SER A 362 25.48 7.09 -9.53
N ILE A 363 24.19 7.37 -9.25
CA ILE A 363 23.09 6.80 -10.03
C ILE A 363 23.02 7.35 -11.45
N VAL A 364 23.28 8.64 -11.69
CA VAL A 364 23.27 9.20 -13.04
C VAL A 364 24.51 8.82 -13.87
N GLN A 365 25.57 8.35 -13.22
CA GLN A 365 26.75 7.80 -13.89
C GLN A 365 26.59 6.30 -14.21
N ASP A 366 25.58 5.64 -13.68
CA ASP A 366 25.26 4.25 -13.97
C ASP A 366 24.60 4.11 -15.35
N THR A 367 25.40 4.22 -16.38
CA THR A 367 24.93 4.15 -17.78
C THR A 367 24.30 2.82 -18.10
N THR A 368 24.72 1.72 -17.48
CA THR A 368 24.18 0.38 -17.73
C THR A 368 22.74 0.27 -17.23
N LEU A 369 22.48 0.69 -15.99
CA LEU A 369 21.15 0.69 -15.40
C LEU A 369 20.20 1.62 -16.16
N LEU A 370 20.63 2.86 -16.40
CA LEU A 370 19.82 3.85 -17.10
C LEU A 370 19.52 3.41 -18.55
N HIS A 371 20.49 2.86 -19.26
CA HIS A 371 20.29 2.33 -20.59
C HIS A 371 19.35 1.12 -20.58
N GLY A 372 19.49 0.19 -19.66
CA GLY A 372 18.60 -0.96 -19.47
C GLY A 372 17.15 -0.53 -19.32
N TRP A 373 16.89 0.47 -18.46
CA TRP A 373 15.57 1.04 -18.24
C TRP A 373 15.02 1.81 -19.44
N LEU A 374 15.74 2.85 -19.86
CA LEU A 374 15.23 3.87 -20.80
C LEU A 374 15.14 3.34 -22.24
N SER A 375 16.01 2.40 -22.64
CA SER A 375 15.98 1.80 -23.97
C SER A 375 14.76 0.90 -24.21
N LEU A 376 14.06 0.49 -23.15
CA LEU A 376 12.80 -0.26 -23.30
C LEU A 376 11.73 0.52 -24.06
N LEU A 377 11.81 1.85 -24.11
CA LEU A 377 10.89 2.68 -24.92
C LEU A 377 10.98 2.33 -26.40
N SER A 378 12.19 2.30 -26.96
CA SER A 378 12.39 1.99 -28.39
C SER A 378 12.28 0.50 -28.70
N ARG A 379 12.57 -0.37 -27.73
CA ARG A 379 12.52 -1.83 -27.89
C ARG A 379 11.13 -2.43 -27.71
N SER A 380 10.17 -1.69 -27.12
CA SER A 380 8.82 -2.18 -26.90
C SER A 380 7.86 -1.71 -27.97
N SER A 381 6.97 -2.61 -28.42
CA SER A 381 5.80 -2.26 -29.24
C SER A 381 4.54 -1.98 -28.39
N GLN A 382 4.61 -2.17 -27.06
CA GLN A 382 3.44 -2.09 -26.19
C GLN A 382 3.23 -0.67 -25.66
N PRO A 383 2.08 -0.03 -25.93
CA PRO A 383 1.79 1.35 -25.53
C PRO A 383 1.82 1.53 -24.00
N LYS A 384 1.35 0.53 -23.26
CA LYS A 384 1.30 0.55 -21.78
C LYS A 384 2.71 0.61 -21.17
N LEU A 385 3.64 -0.20 -21.67
CA LEU A 385 5.03 -0.18 -21.20
C LEU A 385 5.72 1.14 -21.56
N LYS A 386 5.51 1.64 -22.78
CA LYS A 386 6.04 2.95 -23.21
C LYS A 386 5.50 4.09 -22.32
N SER A 387 4.20 4.08 -22.05
CA SER A 387 3.57 5.03 -21.14
C SER A 387 4.17 4.95 -19.73
N ALA A 388 4.41 3.75 -19.21
CA ALA A 388 5.02 3.54 -17.91
C ALA A 388 6.45 4.11 -17.83
N ILE A 389 7.28 3.92 -18.87
CA ILE A 389 8.64 4.48 -18.93
C ILE A 389 8.61 6.00 -18.93
N LEU A 390 7.80 6.61 -19.80
CA LEU A 390 7.68 8.06 -19.91
C LEU A 390 7.14 8.69 -18.62
N SER A 391 6.11 8.08 -18.03
CA SER A 391 5.51 8.55 -16.80
C SER A 391 6.45 8.37 -15.62
N SER A 392 7.17 7.25 -15.51
CA SER A 392 8.13 7.01 -14.44
C SER A 392 9.32 7.97 -14.51
N LEU A 393 9.83 8.25 -15.71
CA LEU A 393 10.87 9.27 -15.90
C LEU A 393 10.38 10.67 -15.51
N SER A 394 9.12 10.99 -15.84
CA SER A 394 8.52 12.27 -15.42
C SER A 394 8.43 12.40 -13.91
N GLN A 395 8.09 11.33 -13.20
CA GLN A 395 8.04 11.30 -11.73
C GLN A 395 9.42 11.49 -11.09
N VAL A 396 10.47 10.94 -11.71
CA VAL A 396 11.84 11.14 -11.22
C VAL A 396 12.28 12.60 -11.41
N ILE A 397 11.98 13.20 -12.55
CA ILE A 397 12.37 14.60 -12.86
C ILE A 397 11.57 15.60 -12.01
N GLU A 398 10.27 15.39 -11.83
CA GLU A 398 9.37 16.28 -11.10
C GLU A 398 8.38 15.49 -10.21
N PRO A 399 8.80 15.05 -9.03
CA PRO A 399 7.98 14.22 -8.15
C PRO A 399 6.66 14.88 -7.71
N ALA A 400 6.63 16.20 -7.59
CA ALA A 400 5.46 16.95 -7.12
C ALA A 400 4.29 17.00 -8.11
N ILE A 401 4.48 16.63 -9.38
CA ILE A 401 3.43 16.70 -10.41
C ILE A 401 2.26 15.74 -10.13
N TRP A 402 2.48 14.68 -9.40
CA TRP A 402 1.48 13.65 -9.11
C TRP A 402 0.64 13.91 -7.88
N GLN A 403 1.02 14.89 -7.08
CA GLN A 403 0.28 15.26 -5.88
C GLN A 403 -0.47 16.56 -6.15
N GLU A 404 -1.77 16.46 -6.46
CA GLU A 404 -2.71 17.59 -6.44
C GLU A 404 -2.95 18.11 -5.01
N LYS A 405 -2.07 17.85 -4.08
CA LYS A 405 -2.18 18.23 -2.68
C LYS A 405 -1.17 19.29 -2.31
N GLU A 406 -1.77 20.38 -1.89
CA GLU A 406 -1.36 21.36 -0.89
C GLU A 406 0.13 21.51 -0.56
N GLU A 407 0.54 22.74 -0.57
CA GLU A 407 1.81 23.45 -0.37
C GLU A 407 2.76 22.92 0.72
N GLU A 408 2.42 21.88 1.50
CA GLU A 408 3.21 21.45 2.67
C GLU A 408 4.14 20.25 2.45
N ALA A 409 3.98 19.47 1.40
CA ALA A 409 4.91 18.39 1.10
C ALA A 409 5.93 18.82 0.05
N CYS A 410 6.90 19.60 0.48
CA CYS A 410 8.10 19.91 -0.31
C CYS A 410 8.93 18.62 -0.42
N MET A 411 8.54 17.71 -1.31
CA MET A 411 9.41 16.58 -1.67
C MET A 411 10.74 17.16 -2.19
N ALA A 412 11.83 16.60 -1.74
CA ALA A 412 13.14 16.99 -2.23
C ALA A 412 13.18 16.78 -3.76
N ARG A 413 13.40 17.87 -4.51
CA ARG A 413 13.52 17.80 -5.97
C ARG A 413 14.95 17.43 -6.34
N PRO A 414 15.17 16.58 -7.35
CA PRO A 414 16.49 16.37 -7.88
C PRO A 414 17.07 17.70 -8.39
N THR A 415 18.38 17.86 -8.32
CA THR A 415 19.05 19.06 -8.85
C THR A 415 18.85 19.18 -10.36
N ASP A 416 19.01 20.38 -10.91
CA ASP A 416 18.95 20.60 -12.37
C ASP A 416 19.98 19.75 -13.11
N TYR A 417 21.14 19.51 -12.50
CA TYR A 417 22.15 18.62 -13.06
C TYR A 417 21.62 17.20 -13.26
N ILE A 418 20.94 16.64 -12.26
CA ILE A 418 20.37 15.29 -12.33
C ILE A 418 19.27 15.23 -13.41
N ALA A 419 18.36 16.22 -13.44
CA ALA A 419 17.32 16.29 -14.44
C ALA A 419 17.88 16.34 -15.89
N LEU A 420 18.92 17.14 -16.12
CA LEU A 420 19.60 17.20 -17.41
C LEU A 420 20.32 15.91 -17.75
N SER A 421 21.01 15.29 -16.79
CA SER A 421 21.70 14.02 -17.01
C SER A 421 20.73 12.91 -17.38
N LEU A 422 19.58 12.81 -16.73
CA LEU A 422 18.53 11.86 -17.05
C LEU A 422 17.91 12.14 -18.43
N TYR A 423 17.71 13.40 -18.78
CA TYR A 423 17.21 13.79 -20.10
C TYR A 423 18.19 13.39 -21.22
N HIS A 424 19.49 13.59 -21.05
CA HIS A 424 20.50 13.16 -22.00
C HIS A 424 20.60 11.63 -22.08
N ALA A 425 20.64 10.93 -20.93
CA ALA A 425 20.64 9.47 -20.90
C ALA A 425 19.42 8.87 -21.61
N PHE A 426 18.26 9.53 -21.51
CA PHE A 426 17.06 9.12 -22.23
C PHE A 426 17.23 9.20 -23.77
N GLY A 427 17.83 10.26 -24.29
CA GLY A 427 18.14 10.39 -25.70
C GLY A 427 19.14 9.34 -26.19
N GLU A 428 20.25 9.19 -25.46
CA GLU A 428 21.31 8.22 -25.77
C GLU A 428 20.78 6.77 -25.79
N ALA A 429 19.98 6.40 -24.79
CA ALA A 429 19.40 5.07 -24.68
C ALA A 429 18.45 4.73 -25.85
N ASN A 430 17.87 5.74 -26.49
CA ASN A 430 16.97 5.58 -27.64
C ASN A 430 17.60 5.95 -28.99
N ASN A 431 18.93 6.10 -29.04
CA ASN A 431 19.72 6.43 -30.24
C ASN A 431 19.27 7.72 -30.93
N GLN A 432 18.82 8.71 -30.19
CA GLN A 432 18.42 10.01 -30.69
C GLN A 432 19.46 11.08 -30.34
N LYS A 433 19.79 11.93 -31.30
CA LYS A 433 20.69 13.07 -31.05
C LYS A 433 20.08 14.07 -30.08
N ASP A 434 18.79 14.30 -30.24
CA ASP A 434 18.01 15.19 -29.37
C ASP A 434 16.93 14.38 -28.65
N PRO A 435 16.96 14.33 -27.31
CA PRO A 435 15.96 13.63 -26.53
C PRO A 435 14.53 14.10 -26.79
N ALA A 436 14.33 15.37 -27.18
CA ALA A 436 13.02 15.93 -27.51
C ALA A 436 12.35 15.18 -28.67
N GLU A 437 13.13 14.70 -29.65
CA GLU A 437 12.61 13.95 -30.80
C GLU A 437 11.88 12.68 -30.33
N CYS A 438 12.48 11.95 -29.41
CA CYS A 438 11.91 10.71 -28.87
C CYS A 438 10.58 10.95 -28.14
N VAL A 439 10.53 11.99 -27.28
CA VAL A 439 9.31 12.34 -26.53
C VAL A 439 8.21 12.82 -27.49
N LEU A 440 8.56 13.66 -28.48
CA LEU A 440 7.60 14.18 -29.46
C LEU A 440 7.08 13.10 -30.42
N ALA A 441 7.89 12.07 -30.73
CA ALA A 441 7.42 10.90 -31.46
C ALA A 441 6.34 10.15 -30.67
N SER A 442 6.55 9.91 -29.37
CA SER A 442 5.55 9.30 -28.49
C SER A 442 4.31 10.19 -28.30
N ALA A 443 4.45 11.52 -28.27
CA ALA A 443 3.34 12.47 -28.23
C ALA A 443 2.45 12.44 -29.49
N LYS A 444 2.94 11.88 -30.59
CA LYS A 444 2.20 11.67 -31.86
C LYS A 444 1.67 10.24 -31.99
N SER A 445 1.88 9.38 -31.02
CA SER A 445 1.41 7.98 -31.05
C SER A 445 -0.12 7.89 -31.25
N PRO A 446 -0.63 6.89 -31.99
CA PRO A 446 -2.07 6.65 -32.06
C PRO A 446 -2.69 6.23 -30.73
N PHE A 447 -1.89 5.72 -29.80
CA PHE A 447 -2.34 5.23 -28.50
C PHE A 447 -2.40 6.36 -27.46
N VAL A 448 -3.57 6.54 -26.84
CA VAL A 448 -3.82 7.60 -25.86
C VAL A 448 -2.88 7.50 -24.65
N GLU A 449 -2.68 6.30 -24.15
CA GLU A 449 -1.83 6.02 -22.98
C GLU A 449 -0.38 6.48 -23.22
N GLU A 450 0.19 6.15 -24.37
CA GLU A 450 1.55 6.56 -24.75
C GLU A 450 1.65 8.09 -24.89
N ARG A 451 0.64 8.74 -25.54
CA ARG A 451 0.61 10.21 -25.64
C ARG A 451 0.54 10.88 -24.28
N LEU A 452 -0.32 10.38 -23.36
CA LEU A 452 -0.42 10.92 -22.00
C LEU A 452 0.90 10.76 -21.23
N GLY A 453 1.58 9.62 -21.35
CA GLY A 453 2.92 9.44 -20.80
C GLY A 453 3.92 10.47 -21.34
N ALA A 454 3.92 10.72 -22.66
CA ALA A 454 4.75 11.74 -23.27
C ALA A 454 4.42 13.16 -22.79
N TYR A 455 3.14 13.50 -22.65
CA TYR A 455 2.73 14.81 -22.13
C TYR A 455 3.13 14.99 -20.66
N ASN A 456 3.06 13.94 -19.83
CA ASN A 456 3.55 13.98 -18.46
C ASN A 456 5.05 14.28 -18.43
N LEU A 457 5.84 13.59 -19.25
CA LEU A 457 7.27 13.86 -19.33
C LEU A 457 7.56 15.28 -19.85
N LEU A 458 6.88 15.73 -20.89
CA LEU A 458 7.04 17.11 -21.40
C LEU A 458 6.67 18.16 -20.34
N ARG A 459 5.64 17.91 -19.53
CA ARG A 459 5.28 18.78 -18.42
C ARG A 459 6.38 18.83 -17.35
N ALA A 460 6.92 17.67 -16.96
CA ALA A 460 8.02 17.59 -16.00
C ALA A 460 9.28 18.32 -16.51
N LEU A 461 9.60 18.20 -17.78
CA LEU A 461 10.71 18.94 -18.41
C LEU A 461 10.41 20.43 -18.49
N ALA A 462 9.16 20.82 -18.77
CA ALA A 462 8.72 22.22 -18.86
C ALA A 462 8.69 22.93 -17.49
N SER A 463 8.62 22.20 -16.39
CA SER A 463 8.74 22.77 -15.04
C SER A 463 10.19 23.07 -14.63
N ARG A 464 11.19 22.64 -15.43
CA ARG A 464 12.61 22.80 -15.15
C ARG A 464 13.26 23.78 -16.14
N ARG A 465 13.74 24.91 -15.65
CA ARG A 465 14.33 25.96 -16.49
C ARG A 465 15.45 25.46 -17.40
N CYS A 466 16.32 24.58 -16.92
CA CYS A 466 17.38 23.96 -17.71
C CYS A 466 16.83 23.11 -18.86
N CYS A 467 15.81 22.28 -18.61
CA CYS A 467 15.18 21.43 -19.62
C CYS A 467 14.33 22.23 -20.60
N VAL A 468 13.65 23.30 -20.16
CA VAL A 468 12.90 24.22 -21.03
C VAL A 468 13.78 24.75 -22.16
N ARG A 469 15.01 25.20 -21.82
CA ARG A 469 15.94 25.68 -22.85
C ARG A 469 16.28 24.61 -23.87
N MET A 470 16.50 23.38 -23.46
CA MET A 470 16.78 22.25 -24.37
C MET A 470 15.59 21.97 -25.28
N LEU A 471 14.37 21.91 -24.74
CA LEU A 471 13.15 21.72 -25.52
C LEU A 471 12.94 22.82 -26.56
N LEU A 472 13.19 24.09 -26.21
CA LEU A 472 13.00 25.23 -27.11
C LEU A 472 14.11 25.37 -28.16
N LEU A 473 15.33 24.88 -27.90
CA LEU A 473 16.43 24.86 -28.85
C LEU A 473 16.31 23.76 -29.91
N TYR A 474 15.43 22.77 -29.71
CA TYR A 474 15.12 21.79 -30.74
C TYR A 474 14.29 22.45 -31.84
N LYS A 475 14.97 22.83 -32.93
CA LYS A 475 14.44 23.65 -34.02
C LYS A 475 14.30 22.86 -35.33
N GLY A 476 13.26 23.18 -36.07
CA GLY A 476 13.08 22.73 -37.45
C GLY A 476 13.94 23.50 -38.47
N ASP A 477 13.84 23.13 -39.73
CA ASP A 477 14.57 23.79 -40.85
C ASP A 477 14.18 25.26 -41.01
N ASP A 478 12.99 25.63 -40.56
CA ASP A 478 12.47 27.01 -40.56
C ASP A 478 12.94 27.88 -39.40
N GLY A 479 13.73 27.29 -38.48
CA GLY A 479 14.25 27.95 -37.28
C GLY A 479 13.26 28.06 -36.12
N ASN A 480 12.02 27.56 -36.26
CA ASN A 480 11.03 27.51 -35.18
C ASN A 480 11.27 26.32 -34.27
N SER A 481 10.80 26.39 -33.04
CA SER A 481 10.84 25.26 -32.11
C SER A 481 9.81 24.22 -32.49
N ILE A 482 10.23 23.02 -32.89
CA ILE A 482 9.37 21.89 -33.23
C ILE A 482 8.48 21.51 -32.04
N PHE A 483 9.01 21.61 -30.83
CA PHE A 483 8.26 21.38 -29.60
C PHE A 483 7.07 22.33 -29.46
N VAL A 484 7.29 23.65 -29.65
CA VAL A 484 6.24 24.67 -29.55
C VAL A 484 5.19 24.46 -30.63
N GLU A 485 5.60 24.18 -31.86
CA GLU A 485 4.68 23.91 -32.95
C GLU A 485 3.82 22.67 -32.72
N SER A 486 4.43 21.58 -32.22
CA SER A 486 3.71 20.36 -31.85
C SER A 486 2.73 20.59 -30.70
N LEU A 487 3.10 21.42 -29.74
CA LEU A 487 2.25 21.76 -28.60
C LEU A 487 1.05 22.59 -29.03
N LEU A 488 1.25 23.63 -29.85
CA LEU A 488 0.20 24.52 -30.33
C LEU A 488 -0.74 23.88 -31.35
N ASN A 489 -0.31 22.80 -32.01
CA ASN A 489 -1.15 22.05 -32.91
C ASN A 489 -2.21 21.26 -32.16
N GLN A 490 -3.44 21.80 -32.14
CA GLN A 490 -4.58 21.20 -31.43
C GLN A 490 -5.21 20.03 -32.18
N ASP A 491 -5.04 19.96 -33.50
CA ASP A 491 -5.64 18.92 -34.35
C ASP A 491 -5.05 17.53 -34.06
N ASN A 492 -3.84 17.50 -33.51
CA ASN A 492 -3.17 16.26 -33.14
C ASN A 492 -3.72 15.61 -31.85
N GLU A 493 -4.67 16.26 -31.15
CA GLU A 493 -5.20 15.71 -29.89
C GLU A 493 -6.72 15.78 -29.85
N CYS A 494 -7.34 14.61 -29.94
CA CYS A 494 -8.79 14.48 -29.98
C CYS A 494 -9.42 14.26 -28.59
N THR A 495 -8.62 13.86 -27.59
CA THR A 495 -9.13 13.54 -26.25
C THR A 495 -9.14 14.78 -25.33
N ASN A 496 -10.11 14.85 -24.43
CA ASN A 496 -10.17 15.93 -23.45
C ASN A 496 -8.98 15.85 -22.47
N GLU A 497 -8.55 14.64 -22.09
CA GLU A 497 -7.43 14.40 -21.20
C GLU A 497 -6.12 14.88 -21.83
N GLY A 498 -5.88 14.56 -23.10
CA GLY A 498 -4.69 15.01 -23.82
C GLY A 498 -4.66 16.54 -24.02
N ARG A 499 -5.81 17.18 -24.25
CA ARG A 499 -5.91 18.65 -24.32
C ARG A 499 -5.61 19.31 -22.99
N LEU A 500 -6.13 18.74 -21.89
CA LEU A 500 -5.82 19.19 -20.54
C LEU A 500 -4.33 19.02 -20.22
N ALA A 501 -3.73 17.89 -20.63
CA ALA A 501 -2.31 17.64 -20.44
C ALA A 501 -1.44 18.66 -21.22
N LYS A 502 -1.76 18.95 -22.48
CA LYS A 502 -1.11 20.01 -23.27
C LYS A 502 -1.25 21.40 -22.62
N TYR A 503 -2.43 21.70 -22.10
CA TYR A 503 -2.67 22.95 -21.38
C TYR A 503 -1.79 23.06 -20.13
N LYS A 504 -1.65 22.01 -19.35
CA LYS A 504 -0.75 21.96 -18.18
C LYS A 504 0.74 22.12 -18.57
N ILE A 505 1.14 21.64 -19.75
CA ILE A 505 2.50 21.91 -20.28
C ILE A 505 2.68 23.41 -20.56
N LEU A 506 1.69 24.06 -21.19
CA LEU A 506 1.74 25.50 -21.44
C LEU A 506 1.83 26.31 -20.15
N GLU A 507 1.05 25.92 -19.13
CA GLU A 507 1.08 26.54 -17.80
C GLU A 507 2.48 26.46 -17.20
N SER A 508 3.12 25.28 -17.26
CA SER A 508 4.49 25.09 -16.76
C SER A 508 5.52 25.91 -17.57
N LEU A 509 5.37 26.00 -18.89
CA LEU A 509 6.28 26.78 -19.75
C LEU A 509 6.17 28.29 -19.48
N LEU A 510 4.94 28.81 -19.30
CA LEU A 510 4.66 30.23 -19.10
C LEU A 510 4.85 30.68 -17.64
N ALA A 511 5.29 29.80 -16.74
CA ALA A 511 5.66 30.15 -15.38
C ALA A 511 6.74 31.26 -15.40
N GLU A 512 6.63 32.24 -14.51
CA GLU A 512 7.48 33.46 -14.49
C GLU A 512 8.98 33.13 -14.46
N ASP A 513 9.36 32.06 -13.78
CA ASP A 513 10.74 31.63 -13.62
C ASP A 513 11.41 31.19 -14.91
N ASN A 514 10.67 30.77 -15.93
CA ASN A 514 11.21 30.20 -17.16
C ASN A 514 11.74 31.24 -18.17
N ASN A 515 11.22 32.47 -18.14
CA ASN A 515 11.60 33.59 -19.00
C ASN A 515 11.80 33.20 -20.49
N ILE A 516 10.76 32.60 -21.11
CA ILE A 516 10.83 32.03 -22.47
C ILE A 516 10.64 33.05 -23.59
N GLU A 517 10.24 34.29 -23.28
CA GLU A 517 9.87 35.33 -24.27
C GLU A 517 10.97 35.61 -25.30
N GLY A 518 12.25 35.51 -24.88
CA GLY A 518 13.39 35.70 -25.79
C GLY A 518 13.85 34.43 -26.52
N LEU A 519 13.27 33.28 -26.25
CA LEU A 519 13.69 31.97 -26.79
C LEU A 519 12.80 31.49 -27.94
N ILE A 520 11.58 32.03 -28.04
CA ILE A 520 10.59 31.66 -29.06
C ILE A 520 10.14 32.88 -29.87
N SER A 521 9.48 32.66 -31.00
CA SER A 521 8.93 33.76 -31.79
C SER A 521 7.81 34.49 -31.06
N THR A 522 7.74 35.81 -31.23
CA THR A 522 6.69 36.65 -30.64
C THR A 522 5.29 36.18 -31.01
N LYS A 523 5.13 35.62 -32.20
CA LYS A 523 3.85 35.03 -32.65
C LYS A 523 3.49 33.81 -31.79
N ALA A 524 4.41 32.85 -31.65
CA ALA A 524 4.19 31.64 -30.84
C ALA A 524 3.88 31.99 -29.40
N PHE A 525 4.62 32.94 -28.80
CA PHE A 525 4.40 33.39 -27.43
C PHE A 525 2.98 33.97 -27.23
N ARG A 526 2.51 34.81 -28.18
CA ARG A 526 1.15 35.34 -28.14
C ARG A 526 0.07 34.25 -28.27
N GLU A 527 0.30 33.26 -29.15
CA GLU A 527 -0.63 32.13 -29.33
C GLU A 527 -0.72 31.29 -28.04
N MET A 528 0.40 31.03 -27.36
CA MET A 528 0.42 30.34 -26.07
C MET A 528 -0.38 31.13 -25.02
N GLN A 529 -0.15 32.45 -24.91
CA GLN A 529 -0.92 33.31 -24.00
C GLN A 529 -2.41 33.35 -24.32
N LEU A 530 -2.79 33.35 -25.57
CA LEU A 530 -4.18 33.29 -26.01
C LEU A 530 -4.84 31.96 -25.62
N TRP A 531 -4.13 30.86 -25.78
CA TRP A 531 -4.64 29.56 -25.35
C TRP A 531 -4.85 29.52 -23.83
N MET A 532 -3.87 30.00 -23.05
CA MET A 532 -4.02 30.11 -21.59
C MET A 532 -5.26 30.90 -21.18
N LYS A 533 -5.54 32.02 -21.83
CA LYS A 533 -6.73 32.83 -21.55
C LYS A 533 -8.05 32.13 -21.92
N ARG A 534 -8.04 31.26 -22.93
CA ARG A 534 -9.23 30.56 -23.43
C ARG A 534 -9.55 29.28 -22.65
N GLY A 535 -8.56 28.74 -21.95
CA GLY A 535 -8.67 27.52 -21.15
C GLY A 535 -8.54 26.21 -21.94
N PRO A 536 -8.48 25.07 -21.26
CA PRO A 536 -8.18 23.76 -21.85
C PRO A 536 -9.28 23.23 -22.80
N ALA A 537 -10.53 23.65 -22.58
CA ALA A 537 -11.68 23.20 -23.38
C ALA A 537 -11.82 23.91 -24.73
N HIS A 538 -10.96 24.92 -24.99
CA HIS A 538 -11.08 25.67 -26.24
C HIS A 538 -10.63 24.82 -27.43
N THR A 539 -11.60 24.45 -28.27
CA THR A 539 -11.35 23.93 -29.61
C THR A 539 -11.45 25.08 -30.60
N THR A 540 -10.46 25.23 -31.47
CA THR A 540 -10.65 25.96 -32.69
C THR A 540 -11.67 25.17 -33.51
N THR A 541 -12.96 25.52 -33.37
CA THR A 541 -13.97 25.00 -34.28
C THR A 541 -13.64 25.52 -35.67
N VAL A 542 -12.97 24.68 -36.44
CA VAL A 542 -13.05 24.83 -37.89
C VAL A 542 -14.51 24.62 -38.21
N PRO A 543 -15.24 25.63 -38.74
CA PRO A 543 -16.61 25.40 -39.11
C PRO A 543 -16.58 24.30 -40.17
N TRP A 544 -17.21 23.16 -39.87
CA TRP A 544 -17.50 22.15 -40.87
C TRP A 544 -18.41 22.82 -41.88
N ASN A 545 -17.84 23.35 -42.93
CA ASN A 545 -18.60 23.62 -44.13
C ASN A 545 -19.05 22.26 -44.66
N LEU A 546 -20.20 21.81 -44.19
CA LEU A 546 -20.98 20.80 -44.86
C LEU A 546 -21.24 21.39 -46.27
N ALA A 547 -20.41 21.03 -47.22
CA ALA A 547 -20.75 21.16 -48.62
C ALA A 547 -22.00 20.30 -48.81
N THR A 548 -23.16 20.93 -48.74
CA THR A 548 -24.40 20.39 -49.27
C THR A 548 -24.26 20.42 -50.77
N GLU A 549 -23.81 19.32 -51.38
CA GLU A 549 -24.16 18.99 -52.75
C GLU A 549 -25.45 18.17 -52.77
#